data_00c9857e6868ed5d47c4aea4714a4780
#
_entry.id   00c9857e6868ed5d47c4aea4714a4780
#
_cell.length_a   1.000
_cell.length_b   1.000
_cell.length_c   1.000
_cell.angle_alpha   90.00
_cell.angle_beta   90.00
_cell.angle_gamma   90.00
#
_symmetry.space_group_name_H-M   'P 1'
#
loop_
_entity.id
_entity.type
_entity.pdbx_description
1 polymer ?
#
loop_
_entity_poly.entity_id
_entity_poly.type
_entity_poly.pdbx_seq_one_letter_code
_entity_poly.pdbx_strand_id
1 'polypeptide(L)'
;MATMQMPQVDRTRPTPAFQIPTARFDGSTGPRIIGPQDGKFADLKSIGVRFMIWGAETGGTFSLVEHPIPPRTLVAPLHLHTREDEYSYVLEGRMGAQLGDDVVYAEPGDLVFKPRNQWHTFWNAGDTTCRLLEIISPPGFEHFFNELGEQMAAAKAVSIAEVTDLAELGARYGLYFQPESIARLCQEHGLVFPG
;
A
#
# COMPACT_ATOMS: atom_id res chain seq x y z
N MET A 1 -35.07 6.08 -29.52
CA MET A 1 -33.89 6.02 -28.64
C MET A 1 -32.91 7.07 -29.13
N ALA A 2 -32.71 8.15 -28.39
CA ALA A 2 -31.76 9.19 -28.76
C ALA A 2 -30.36 8.74 -28.34
N THR A 3 -29.48 8.57 -29.31
CA THR A 3 -28.06 8.31 -29.07
C THR A 3 -27.42 9.58 -28.49
N MET A 4 -27.02 9.52 -27.23
CA MET A 4 -26.30 10.60 -26.56
C MET A 4 -24.89 10.65 -27.15
N GLN A 5 -24.62 11.67 -27.97
CA GLN A 5 -23.32 11.87 -28.61
C GLN A 5 -22.39 12.51 -27.58
N MET A 6 -21.33 11.79 -27.21
CA MET A 6 -20.30 12.32 -26.30
C MET A 6 -19.60 13.53 -26.94
N PRO A 7 -19.36 14.61 -26.19
CA PRO A 7 -18.64 15.76 -26.73
C PRO A 7 -17.23 15.37 -27.16
N GLN A 8 -16.86 15.73 -28.39
CA GLN A 8 -15.48 15.53 -28.87
C GLN A 8 -14.54 16.49 -28.16
N VAL A 9 -13.52 15.94 -27.50
CA VAL A 9 -12.45 16.73 -26.88
C VAL A 9 -11.54 17.26 -27.97
N ASP A 10 -11.47 18.58 -28.14
CA ASP A 10 -10.50 19.24 -29.03
C ASP A 10 -9.07 19.06 -28.50
N ARG A 11 -8.33 18.13 -29.11
CA ARG A 11 -6.94 17.79 -28.74
C ARG A 11 -5.89 18.77 -29.29
N THR A 12 -6.32 19.81 -30.01
CA THR A 12 -5.40 20.81 -30.61
C THR A 12 -5.17 22.02 -29.70
N ARG A 13 -5.96 22.21 -28.64
CA ARG A 13 -5.71 23.25 -27.65
C ARG A 13 -4.56 22.80 -26.71
N PRO A 14 -3.55 23.70 -26.53
CA PRO A 14 -2.57 23.43 -25.47
C PRO A 14 -3.32 23.35 -24.12
N THR A 15 -3.14 22.24 -23.42
CA THR A 15 -3.66 22.12 -22.05
C THR A 15 -3.07 23.27 -21.24
N PRO A 16 -3.89 24.12 -20.60
CA PRO A 16 -3.35 25.17 -19.74
C PRO A 16 -2.44 24.49 -18.70
N ALA A 17 -1.28 25.11 -18.46
CA ALA A 17 -0.38 24.63 -17.42
C ALA A 17 -1.17 24.52 -16.11
N PHE A 18 -1.44 23.29 -15.69
CA PHE A 18 -2.20 23.03 -14.48
C PHE A 18 -1.32 23.43 -13.29
N GLN A 19 -1.65 24.54 -12.64
CA GLN A 19 -1.03 24.92 -11.38
C GLN A 19 -1.59 24.00 -10.30
N ILE A 20 -0.76 23.11 -9.80
CA ILE A 20 -1.08 22.27 -8.66
C ILE A 20 -1.23 23.18 -7.43
N PRO A 21 -2.44 23.33 -6.87
CA PRO A 21 -2.57 24.03 -5.60
C PRO A 21 -1.78 23.23 -4.56
N THR A 22 -0.90 23.89 -3.82
CA THR A 22 -0.22 23.30 -2.64
C THR A 22 -1.21 23.23 -1.48
N ALA A 23 -2.29 22.48 -1.65
CA ALA A 23 -3.24 22.23 -0.56
C ALA A 23 -2.64 21.18 0.37
N ARG A 24 -2.30 21.60 1.58
CA ARG A 24 -1.99 20.67 2.67
C ARG A 24 -3.27 19.92 3.03
N PHE A 25 -3.14 18.62 3.34
CA PHE A 25 -4.24 17.82 3.89
C PHE A 25 -4.74 18.49 5.19
N ASP A 26 -5.95 19.00 5.15
CA ASP A 26 -6.61 19.71 6.27
C ASP A 26 -7.77 18.91 6.89
N GLY A 27 -7.91 17.63 6.49
CA GLY A 27 -9.03 16.77 6.91
C GLY A 27 -10.32 17.03 6.13
N SER A 28 -10.30 17.87 5.08
CA SER A 28 -11.48 18.13 4.26
C SER A 28 -11.81 16.92 3.39
N THR A 29 -13.12 16.66 3.22
CA THR A 29 -13.66 15.61 2.34
C THR A 29 -13.99 16.13 0.94
N GLY A 30 -13.66 17.39 0.65
CA GLY A 30 -13.92 18.03 -0.63
C GLY A 30 -12.96 17.61 -1.75
N PRO A 31 -13.27 17.98 -3.02
CA PRO A 31 -12.38 17.73 -4.14
C PRO A 31 -11.01 18.38 -3.92
N ARG A 32 -9.94 17.63 -4.11
CA ARG A 32 -8.56 18.10 -3.95
C ARG A 32 -7.60 17.32 -4.81
N ILE A 33 -6.42 17.91 -5.02
CA ILE A 33 -5.26 17.21 -5.57
C ILE A 33 -4.40 16.76 -4.39
N ILE A 34 -3.96 15.50 -4.42
CA ILE A 34 -3.00 14.94 -3.49
C ILE A 34 -1.69 14.82 -4.25
N GLY A 35 -0.76 15.72 -3.99
CA GLY A 35 0.55 15.78 -4.64
C GLY A 35 1.49 14.66 -4.15
N PRO A 36 2.67 14.52 -4.77
CA PRO A 36 3.60 13.42 -4.45
C PRO A 36 4.22 13.51 -3.04
N GLN A 37 4.14 14.67 -2.38
CA GLN A 37 4.65 14.90 -1.03
C GLN A 37 3.53 15.13 0.01
N ASP A 38 2.26 15.05 -0.42
CA ASP A 38 1.13 15.26 0.47
C ASP A 38 0.74 13.95 1.18
N GLY A 39 0.10 14.10 2.33
CA GLY A 39 -0.35 12.99 3.17
C GLY A 39 0.61 12.69 4.33
N LYS A 40 0.07 12.02 5.34
CA LYS A 40 0.88 11.47 6.43
C LYS A 40 1.78 10.36 5.91
N PHE A 41 2.99 10.24 6.44
CA PHE A 41 3.91 9.15 6.09
C PHE A 41 4.32 8.38 7.34
N ALA A 42 4.31 7.05 7.25
CA ALA A 42 4.87 6.14 8.24
C ALA A 42 5.97 5.29 7.61
N ASP A 43 7.10 5.18 8.31
CA ASP A 43 8.22 4.30 7.95
C ASP A 43 8.17 3.04 8.82
N LEU A 44 7.81 1.91 8.22
CA LEU A 44 7.77 0.60 8.88
C LEU A 44 9.01 -0.25 8.57
N LYS A 45 10.09 0.36 8.10
CA LYS A 45 11.38 -0.24 7.71
C LYS A 45 11.30 -1.13 6.47
N SER A 46 10.49 -2.17 6.49
CA SER A 46 10.26 -3.03 5.31
C SER A 46 9.42 -2.36 4.23
N ILE A 47 8.59 -1.39 4.62
CA ILE A 47 7.66 -0.70 3.73
C ILE A 47 7.39 0.71 4.24
N GLY A 48 7.36 1.69 3.35
CA GLY A 48 6.80 3.01 3.63
C GLY A 48 5.29 2.99 3.43
N VAL A 49 4.58 3.81 4.17
CA VAL A 49 3.13 4.00 4.02
C VAL A 49 2.81 5.48 3.93
N ARG A 50 2.43 5.94 2.75
CA ARG A 50 1.92 7.30 2.53
C ARG A 50 0.40 7.25 2.45
N PHE A 51 -0.27 7.82 3.45
CA PHE A 51 -1.72 7.88 3.53
C PHE A 51 -2.25 8.95 2.58
N MET A 52 -3.02 8.57 1.58
CA MET A 52 -3.57 9.47 0.57
C MET A 52 -5.05 9.77 0.82
N ILE A 53 -5.86 8.74 1.04
CA ILE A 53 -7.29 8.86 1.32
C ILE A 53 -7.67 7.88 2.42
N TRP A 54 -8.26 8.37 3.49
CA TRP A 54 -8.75 7.56 4.60
C TRP A 54 -10.15 7.04 4.32
N GLY A 55 -10.49 5.88 4.89
CA GLY A 55 -11.82 5.29 4.74
C GLY A 55 -12.97 6.21 5.14
N ALA A 56 -12.79 7.05 6.16
CA ALA A 56 -13.78 8.04 6.56
C ALA A 56 -14.09 9.07 5.45
N GLU A 57 -13.14 9.37 4.59
CA GLU A 57 -13.31 10.34 3.49
C GLU A 57 -14.10 9.77 2.30
N THR A 58 -14.15 8.43 2.19
CA THR A 58 -14.86 7.72 1.11
C THR A 58 -16.24 7.20 1.54
N GLY A 59 -16.70 7.61 2.72
CA GLY A 59 -17.94 7.08 3.28
C GLY A 59 -17.86 5.59 3.66
N GLY A 60 -16.65 5.09 3.97
CA GLY A 60 -16.44 3.71 4.37
C GLY A 60 -16.37 2.71 3.21
N THR A 61 -16.05 3.16 1.99
CA THR A 61 -15.98 2.26 0.82
C THR A 61 -14.59 1.71 0.57
N PHE A 62 -13.56 2.54 0.66
CA PHE A 62 -12.16 2.15 0.53
C PHE A 62 -11.23 3.16 1.21
N SER A 63 -9.99 2.77 1.45
CA SER A 63 -8.87 3.69 1.72
C SER A 63 -7.79 3.53 0.65
N LEU A 64 -6.92 4.54 0.53
CA LEU A 64 -5.86 4.59 -0.46
C LEU A 64 -4.54 4.97 0.19
N VAL A 65 -3.54 4.11 0.02
CA VAL A 65 -2.18 4.37 0.48
C VAL A 65 -1.19 4.12 -0.65
N GLU A 66 -0.02 4.72 -0.55
CA GLU A 66 1.10 4.40 -1.43
C GLU A 66 2.23 3.77 -0.62
N HIS A 67 2.82 2.73 -1.18
CA HIS A 67 3.91 1.98 -0.58
C HIS A 67 5.20 2.14 -1.38
N PRO A 68 6.15 2.99 -0.96
CA PRO A 68 7.53 2.88 -1.40
C PRO A 68 8.22 1.72 -0.66
N ILE A 69 8.81 0.79 -1.42
CA ILE A 69 9.45 -0.42 -0.90
C ILE A 69 10.93 -0.39 -1.31
N PRO A 70 11.86 -0.47 -0.35
CA PRO A 70 13.29 -0.52 -0.66
C PRO A 70 13.67 -1.70 -1.57
N PRO A 71 14.82 -1.64 -2.26
CA PRO A 71 15.29 -2.73 -3.12
C PRO A 71 15.38 -4.07 -2.38
N ARG A 72 14.99 -5.16 -3.06
CA ARG A 72 15.11 -6.55 -2.56
C ARG A 72 14.51 -6.76 -1.17
N THR A 73 13.43 -6.06 -0.83
CA THR A 73 12.83 -6.09 0.50
C THR A 73 11.54 -6.87 0.51
N LEU A 74 11.45 -7.86 1.40
CA LEU A 74 10.19 -8.50 1.80
C LEU A 74 9.42 -7.54 2.71
N VAL A 75 8.15 -7.27 2.42
CA VAL A 75 7.37 -6.27 3.19
C VAL A 75 6.81 -6.83 4.49
N ALA A 76 6.40 -8.09 4.50
CA ALA A 76 5.83 -8.78 5.65
C ALA A 76 6.01 -10.29 5.51
N PRO A 77 5.91 -11.08 6.60
CA PRO A 77 5.71 -12.53 6.51
C PRO A 77 4.49 -12.86 5.63
N LEU A 78 4.34 -14.11 5.23
CA LEU A 78 3.08 -14.59 4.67
C LEU A 78 1.95 -14.27 5.64
N HIS A 79 0.89 -13.61 5.17
CA HIS A 79 -0.19 -13.10 6.01
C HIS A 79 -1.56 -13.24 5.35
N LEU A 80 -2.60 -13.03 6.14
CA LEU A 80 -3.99 -13.19 5.76
C LEU A 80 -4.81 -12.05 6.34
N HIS A 81 -5.57 -11.35 5.50
CA HIS A 81 -6.59 -10.40 5.92
C HIS A 81 -7.96 -11.07 5.98
N THR A 82 -8.72 -10.84 7.05
CA THR A 82 -10.08 -11.42 7.17
C THR A 82 -11.19 -10.43 6.84
N ARG A 83 -10.89 -9.15 6.71
CA ARG A 83 -11.89 -8.08 6.58
C ARG A 83 -11.89 -7.39 5.24
N GLU A 84 -10.72 -7.14 4.67
CA GLU A 84 -10.52 -6.34 3.47
C GLU A 84 -9.89 -7.14 2.33
N ASP A 85 -10.23 -6.75 1.11
CA ASP A 85 -9.50 -7.09 -0.09
C ASP A 85 -8.49 -5.98 -0.37
N GLU A 86 -7.34 -6.33 -0.93
CA GLU A 86 -6.31 -5.39 -1.32
C GLU A 86 -6.03 -5.46 -2.82
N TYR A 87 -5.74 -4.30 -3.40
CA TYR A 87 -5.44 -4.16 -4.82
C TYR A 87 -4.18 -3.31 -4.97
N SER A 88 -3.05 -3.97 -5.30
CA SER A 88 -1.77 -3.31 -5.52
C SER A 88 -1.61 -2.95 -6.99
N TYR A 89 -1.63 -1.67 -7.33
CA TYR A 89 -1.30 -1.18 -8.66
C TYR A 89 0.16 -0.74 -8.70
N VAL A 90 0.95 -1.32 -9.59
CA VAL A 90 2.38 -1.01 -9.70
C VAL A 90 2.57 0.33 -10.40
N LEU A 91 3.16 1.30 -9.69
CA LEU A 91 3.50 2.61 -10.23
C LEU A 91 4.93 2.63 -10.79
N GLU A 92 5.86 1.96 -10.09
CA GLU A 92 7.29 1.98 -10.41
C GLU A 92 7.99 0.73 -9.87
N GLY A 93 9.06 0.30 -10.53
CA GLY A 93 9.85 -0.86 -10.11
C GLY A 93 9.20 -2.18 -10.48
N ARG A 94 9.47 -3.22 -9.69
CA ARG A 94 8.97 -4.57 -9.94
C ARG A 94 8.48 -5.21 -8.65
N MET A 95 7.22 -5.55 -8.59
CA MET A 95 6.60 -6.27 -7.49
C MET A 95 6.75 -7.78 -7.72
N GLY A 96 7.19 -8.52 -6.70
CA GLY A 96 6.98 -9.96 -6.59
C GLY A 96 5.91 -10.22 -5.54
N ALA A 97 5.10 -11.26 -5.69
CA ALA A 97 4.12 -11.65 -4.69
C ALA A 97 3.95 -13.17 -4.66
N GLN A 98 3.69 -13.69 -3.47
CA GLN A 98 3.14 -15.02 -3.28
C GLN A 98 1.65 -14.90 -2.96
N LEU A 99 0.80 -15.54 -3.75
CA LEU A 99 -0.67 -15.55 -3.64
C LEU A 99 -1.13 -17.00 -3.48
N GLY A 100 -1.38 -17.42 -2.23
CA GLY A 100 -1.51 -18.85 -1.94
C GLY A 100 -0.20 -19.59 -2.22
N ASP A 101 -0.24 -20.54 -3.15
CA ASP A 101 0.93 -21.32 -3.58
C ASP A 101 1.63 -20.72 -4.82
N ASP A 102 1.03 -19.75 -5.48
CA ASP A 102 1.53 -19.18 -6.72
C ASP A 102 2.46 -17.98 -6.45
N VAL A 103 3.60 -17.94 -7.15
CA VAL A 103 4.51 -16.80 -7.18
C VAL A 103 4.32 -16.05 -8.49
N VAL A 104 4.03 -14.77 -8.39
CA VAL A 104 3.80 -13.89 -9.53
C VAL A 104 4.69 -12.66 -9.49
N TYR A 105 4.90 -12.04 -10.65
CA TYR A 105 5.63 -10.78 -10.77
C TYR A 105 4.78 -9.79 -11.57
N ALA A 106 4.80 -8.52 -11.13
CA ALA A 106 4.04 -7.44 -11.74
C ALA A 106 4.97 -6.25 -12.03
N GLU A 107 4.72 -5.60 -13.17
CA GLU A 107 5.46 -4.46 -13.69
C GLU A 107 4.58 -3.19 -13.66
N PRO A 108 5.13 -1.98 -13.87
CA PRO A 108 4.35 -0.76 -13.91
C PRO A 108 3.15 -0.84 -14.87
N GLY A 109 1.96 -0.58 -14.34
CA GLY A 109 0.68 -0.71 -15.06
C GLY A 109 -0.11 -1.98 -14.72
N ASP A 110 0.51 -2.97 -14.09
CA ASP A 110 -0.19 -4.17 -13.63
C ASP A 110 -0.93 -3.94 -12.31
N LEU A 111 -2.01 -4.68 -12.11
CA LEU A 111 -2.79 -4.74 -10.87
C LEU A 111 -2.72 -6.15 -10.29
N VAL A 112 -2.29 -6.26 -9.04
CA VAL A 112 -2.30 -7.50 -8.27
C VAL A 112 -3.48 -7.48 -7.30
N PHE A 113 -4.40 -8.43 -7.44
CA PHE A 113 -5.54 -8.58 -6.55
C PHE A 113 -5.24 -9.60 -5.45
N LYS A 114 -5.41 -9.20 -4.21
CA LYS A 114 -5.20 -10.00 -2.99
C LYS A 114 -6.53 -10.09 -2.23
N PRO A 115 -7.35 -11.11 -2.49
CA PRO A 115 -8.63 -11.25 -1.80
C PRO A 115 -8.44 -11.59 -0.33
N ARG A 116 -9.36 -11.14 0.51
CA ARG A 116 -9.44 -11.55 1.93
C ARG A 116 -9.52 -13.06 2.06
N ASN A 117 -9.08 -13.57 3.20
CA ASN A 117 -9.06 -15.00 3.52
C ASN A 117 -8.15 -15.85 2.62
N GLN A 118 -7.24 -15.22 1.88
CA GLN A 118 -6.18 -15.90 1.14
C GLN A 118 -4.82 -15.50 1.69
N TRP A 119 -3.96 -16.47 1.98
CA TRP A 119 -2.59 -16.24 2.38
C TRP A 119 -1.80 -15.59 1.26
N HIS A 120 -1.13 -14.49 1.55
CA HIS A 120 -0.31 -13.78 0.58
C HIS A 120 0.83 -13.01 1.28
N THR A 121 1.80 -12.62 0.48
CA THR A 121 2.82 -11.61 0.79
C THR A 121 3.37 -11.04 -0.50
N PHE A 122 4.12 -9.95 -0.38
CA PHE A 122 4.76 -9.32 -1.53
C PHE A 122 6.10 -8.68 -1.16
N TRP A 123 6.88 -8.36 -2.18
CA TRP A 123 8.22 -7.81 -2.03
C TRP A 123 8.61 -6.94 -3.21
N ASN A 124 9.64 -6.13 -3.04
CA ASN A 124 10.33 -5.50 -4.17
C ASN A 124 11.31 -6.50 -4.79
N ALA A 125 11.03 -6.94 -6.00
CA ALA A 125 11.85 -7.90 -6.74
C ALA A 125 12.99 -7.23 -7.54
N GLY A 126 13.08 -5.89 -7.51
CA GLY A 126 14.06 -5.08 -8.26
C GLY A 126 15.18 -4.53 -7.38
N ASP A 127 16.13 -3.85 -8.05
CA ASP A 127 17.31 -3.24 -7.43
C ASP A 127 17.14 -1.71 -7.21
N THR A 128 15.95 -1.18 -7.54
CA THR A 128 15.53 0.19 -7.29
C THR A 128 14.25 0.18 -6.44
N THR A 129 13.84 1.33 -5.92
CA THR A 129 12.58 1.44 -5.18
C THR A 129 11.40 0.95 -6.03
N CYS A 130 10.56 0.09 -5.45
CA CYS A 130 9.26 -0.26 -6.01
C CYS A 130 8.19 0.61 -5.35
N ARG A 131 7.26 1.16 -6.14
CA ARG A 131 6.15 1.97 -5.63
C ARG A 131 4.84 1.36 -6.04
N LEU A 132 3.98 1.12 -5.07
CA LEU A 132 2.65 0.55 -5.26
C LEU A 132 1.60 1.53 -4.78
N LEU A 133 0.51 1.64 -5.53
CA LEU A 133 -0.73 2.23 -5.05
C LEU A 133 -1.60 1.10 -4.52
N GLU A 134 -1.96 1.16 -3.23
CA GLU A 134 -2.76 0.14 -2.57
C GLU A 134 -4.16 0.67 -2.30
N ILE A 135 -5.18 -0.01 -2.85
CA ILE A 135 -6.58 0.21 -2.53
C ILE A 135 -6.98 -0.87 -1.53
N ILE A 136 -7.55 -0.47 -0.40
CA ILE A 136 -8.00 -1.37 0.67
C ILE A 136 -9.53 -1.25 0.79
N SER A 137 -10.27 -2.34 0.58
CA SER A 137 -11.74 -2.31 0.55
C SER A 137 -12.36 -3.57 1.20
N PRO A 138 -13.29 -3.39 2.18
CA PRO A 138 -13.62 -2.14 2.85
C PRO A 138 -12.42 -1.55 3.60
N PRO A 139 -12.44 -0.24 3.95
CA PRO A 139 -11.35 0.40 4.66
C PRO A 139 -11.32 -0.02 6.14
N GLY A 140 -10.24 0.35 6.81
CA GLY A 140 -10.01 0.10 8.25
C GLY A 140 -8.60 -0.38 8.52
N PHE A 141 -8.00 -1.08 7.56
CA PHE A 141 -6.63 -1.59 7.71
C PHE A 141 -5.57 -0.48 7.65
N GLU A 142 -5.84 0.65 7.03
CA GLU A 142 -4.97 1.82 7.08
C GLU A 142 -4.67 2.29 8.52
N HIS A 143 -5.58 2.02 9.46
CA HIS A 143 -5.37 2.32 10.88
C HIS A 143 -4.33 1.41 11.54
N PHE A 144 -4.17 0.17 11.08
CA PHE A 144 -3.06 -0.70 11.50
C PHE A 144 -1.71 -0.06 11.18
N PHE A 145 -1.52 0.36 9.94
CA PHE A 145 -0.28 1.03 9.53
C PHE A 145 -0.03 2.31 10.32
N ASN A 146 -1.10 3.07 10.57
CA ASN A 146 -1.00 4.31 11.33
C ASN A 146 -0.57 4.06 12.78
N GLU A 147 -1.21 3.12 13.45
CA GLU A 147 -0.92 2.79 14.85
C GLU A 147 0.51 2.23 14.99
N LEU A 148 0.90 1.30 14.13
CA LEU A 148 2.24 0.74 14.12
C LEU A 148 3.30 1.81 13.87
N GLY A 149 3.08 2.68 12.88
CA GLY A 149 3.99 3.78 12.56
C GLY A 149 4.15 4.78 13.70
N GLU A 150 3.07 5.10 14.41
CA GLU A 150 3.13 5.97 15.60
C GLU A 150 3.92 5.33 16.75
N GLN A 151 3.73 4.03 17.00
CA GLN A 151 4.48 3.29 18.01
C GLN A 151 5.98 3.26 17.69
N MET A 152 6.34 2.95 16.43
CA MET A 152 7.73 2.93 15.97
C MET A 152 8.39 4.31 16.08
N ALA A 153 7.69 5.37 15.66
CA ALA A 153 8.21 6.74 15.73
C ALA A 153 8.41 7.20 17.19
N ALA A 154 7.46 6.91 18.07
CA ALA A 154 7.55 7.27 19.49
C ALA A 154 8.71 6.56 20.20
N ALA A 155 8.93 5.29 19.90
CA ALA A 155 10.03 4.49 20.45
C ALA A 155 11.38 4.74 19.77
N LYS A 156 11.42 5.42 18.62
CA LYS A 156 12.58 5.50 17.71
C LYS A 156 13.12 4.13 17.35
N ALA A 157 12.22 3.19 17.17
CA ALA A 157 12.52 1.78 16.96
C ALA A 157 13.19 1.53 15.60
N VAL A 158 14.09 0.58 15.56
CA VAL A 158 14.75 0.12 14.32
C VAL A 158 14.07 -1.14 13.73
N SER A 159 13.24 -1.81 14.54
CA SER A 159 12.41 -2.92 14.08
C SER A 159 11.03 -2.90 14.75
N ILE A 160 10.07 -3.59 14.13
CA ILE A 160 8.70 -3.72 14.64
C ILE A 160 8.68 -4.48 15.98
N ALA A 161 9.52 -5.50 16.11
CA ALA A 161 9.59 -6.33 17.31
C ALA A 161 9.99 -5.56 18.59
N GLU A 162 10.58 -4.36 18.44
CA GLU A 162 10.95 -3.52 19.58
C GLU A 162 9.78 -2.76 20.21
N VAL A 163 8.64 -2.65 19.51
CA VAL A 163 7.54 -1.76 19.93
C VAL A 163 6.24 -2.46 20.21
N THR A 164 5.99 -3.62 19.62
CA THR A 164 4.69 -4.29 19.75
C THR A 164 4.79 -5.79 19.55
N ASP A 165 3.85 -6.52 20.17
CA ASP A 165 3.49 -7.85 19.70
C ASP A 165 2.67 -7.69 18.41
N LEU A 166 3.34 -7.92 17.28
CA LEU A 166 2.74 -7.76 15.96
C LEU A 166 1.54 -8.70 15.76
N ALA A 167 1.54 -9.89 16.38
CA ALA A 167 0.43 -10.81 16.28
C ALA A 167 -0.79 -10.30 17.05
N GLU A 168 -0.62 -9.71 18.24
CA GLU A 168 -1.70 -9.10 18.99
C GLU A 168 -2.25 -7.87 18.29
N LEU A 169 -1.37 -6.98 17.83
CA LEU A 169 -1.77 -5.82 17.05
C LEU A 169 -2.54 -6.24 15.80
N GLY A 170 -1.98 -7.15 15.01
CA GLY A 170 -2.59 -7.64 13.78
C GLY A 170 -3.99 -8.24 14.01
N ALA A 171 -4.16 -9.06 15.04
CA ALA A 171 -5.45 -9.69 15.35
C ALA A 171 -6.58 -8.69 15.58
N ARG A 172 -6.28 -7.52 16.16
CA ARG A 172 -7.27 -6.43 16.33
C ARG A 172 -7.82 -5.92 14.99
N TYR A 173 -7.00 -5.98 13.95
CA TYR A 173 -7.34 -5.57 12.58
C TYR A 173 -7.75 -6.72 11.67
N GLY A 174 -7.78 -7.97 12.19
CA GLY A 174 -8.12 -9.16 11.40
C GLY A 174 -6.98 -9.66 10.52
N LEU A 175 -5.75 -9.29 10.86
CA LEU A 175 -4.52 -9.66 10.18
C LEU A 175 -3.82 -10.79 10.96
N TYR A 176 -3.43 -11.85 10.26
CA TYR A 176 -2.74 -13.01 10.81
C TYR A 176 -1.47 -13.30 10.03
N PHE A 177 -0.40 -13.73 10.70
CA PHE A 177 0.92 -13.90 10.13
C PHE A 177 1.44 -15.33 10.26
N GLN A 178 2.34 -15.72 9.34
CA GLN A 178 3.19 -16.92 9.43
C GLN A 178 4.67 -16.46 9.47
N PRO A 179 5.21 -16.09 10.64
CA PRO A 179 6.58 -15.57 10.76
C PRO A 179 7.66 -16.54 10.26
N GLU A 180 7.42 -17.85 10.34
CA GLU A 180 8.29 -18.91 9.85
C GLU A 180 8.52 -18.85 8.33
N SER A 181 7.66 -18.15 7.58
CA SER A 181 7.79 -17.97 6.14
C SER A 181 8.94 -17.04 5.74
N ILE A 182 9.40 -16.14 6.63
CA ILE A 182 10.40 -15.11 6.34
C ILE A 182 11.70 -15.72 5.81
N ALA A 183 12.28 -16.68 6.54
CA ALA A 183 13.57 -17.25 6.19
C ALA A 183 13.53 -17.93 4.81
N ARG A 184 12.46 -18.68 4.52
CA ARG A 184 12.24 -19.32 3.22
C ARG A 184 12.11 -18.30 2.10
N LEU A 185 11.23 -17.31 2.27
CA LEU A 185 10.99 -16.27 1.25
C LEU A 185 12.24 -15.46 0.95
N CYS A 186 12.98 -15.06 1.99
CA CYS A 186 14.23 -14.33 1.81
C CYS A 186 15.28 -15.16 1.06
N GLN A 187 15.41 -16.45 1.37
CA GLN A 187 16.36 -17.35 0.70
C GLN A 187 15.97 -17.61 -0.75
N GLU A 188 14.70 -17.94 -1.02
CA GLU A 188 14.22 -18.31 -2.36
C GLU A 188 14.26 -17.15 -3.35
N HIS A 189 14.03 -15.92 -2.87
CA HIS A 189 13.89 -14.75 -3.73
C HIS A 189 15.04 -13.73 -3.59
N GLY A 190 16.06 -14.01 -2.77
CA GLY A 190 17.22 -13.13 -2.56
C GLY A 190 16.79 -11.79 -1.92
N LEU A 191 15.97 -11.85 -0.87
CA LEU A 191 15.40 -10.69 -0.20
C LEU A 191 16.03 -10.46 1.17
N VAL A 192 15.84 -9.24 1.68
CA VAL A 192 16.07 -8.89 3.09
C VAL A 192 14.73 -8.57 3.76
N PHE A 193 14.64 -8.82 5.07
CA PHE A 193 13.50 -8.45 5.88
C PHE A 193 13.97 -7.59 7.06
N PRO A 194 13.79 -6.26 7.02
CA PRO A 194 14.25 -5.34 8.07
C PRO A 194 13.23 -5.12 9.20
N GLY A 195 12.11 -5.89 9.19
CA GLY A 195 11.02 -5.76 10.15
C GLY A 195 11.21 -6.48 11.48
#